data_f0fda73fc1e3b2808b48e99f5b076f2f
#
_entry.id   f0fda73fc1e3b2808b48e99f5b076f2f
#
_cell.length_a   1.000
_cell.length_b   1.000
_cell.length_c   1.000
_cell.angle_alpha   90.00
_cell.angle_beta   90.00
_cell.angle_gamma   90.00
#
_symmetry.space_group_name_H-M   'P 1'
#
loop_
_entity.id
_entity.type
_entity.pdbx_description
1 polymer ?
#
loop_
_entity_poly.entity_id
_entity_poly.type
_entity_poly.pdbx_seq_one_letter_code
_entity_poly.pdbx_strand_id
1 'polypeptide(L)'
;MEYKVNNISYKYTTDGPQVLKNVSFSIEQGKVTAIVGPSGCGKSTLVQIFSQVIPKLIGNGELEGSFDVPEGTFVSVVSQNPENQLFGYGVEDAIAFGLENIGMPQAEIVERMEYVLDLLKLQYLRKRSVDNLSGGQRQSVCIASVLAMKPDILIMDEPVSSLDPNGKKMVQDILGELRESGNTTVIVDNNLVWSAGIVDHVVGILDGEVVFDGSRDEFFQNFELQEKLGVILPQEVEIYRALYAKVPDVKMFYNMDQARAELAGRTTAKTRAEKEAAAESFNPVIRVKDLVKQFSDGFIGLKQVNAQVPEGKIVAILGQNGSGKTTFVKHLNGLYKPTSGEVDYRGESILGKSVAQISKNIILVFQHPEHMLFEETVEKELTFCARMQGVDFTEENITEILTRYHLENEKENFPLNLSMGQKHMLTILSVLLSSADVILLDEPTLGMDGFLIGDLEKMVLELKKAGKTIIMISHEIPFVFRLADYTVILNHGEKVFEGTKEELVEREDIFDKINIEFPPVVRLSKELGLDEIVFDVDDFIAKVTES
;
A
#
# COMPACT_ATOMS: atom_id res chain seq x y z
N MET A 1 26.26 -14.39 -14.97
CA MET A 1 26.09 -15.72 -14.33
C MET A 1 24.62 -15.77 -13.91
N GLU A 2 24.00 -16.94 -13.88
CA GLU A 2 22.60 -17.10 -13.49
C GLU A 2 22.50 -18.04 -12.28
N TYR A 3 21.63 -17.71 -11.34
CA TYR A 3 21.21 -18.61 -10.28
C TYR A 3 19.92 -19.30 -10.72
N LYS A 4 19.83 -20.62 -10.58
CA LYS A 4 18.72 -21.40 -11.14
C LYS A 4 17.83 -22.00 -10.07
N VAL A 5 16.54 -21.78 -10.23
CA VAL A 5 15.49 -22.46 -9.48
C VAL A 5 14.99 -23.60 -10.35
N ASN A 6 15.10 -24.84 -9.87
CA ASN A 6 14.81 -26.05 -10.66
C ASN A 6 13.74 -26.91 -9.98
N ASN A 7 12.57 -26.98 -10.59
CA ASN A 7 11.46 -27.86 -10.23
C ASN A 7 11.10 -27.85 -8.74
N ILE A 8 11.14 -26.67 -8.10
CA ILE A 8 10.78 -26.57 -6.68
C ILE A 8 9.30 -26.89 -6.50
N SER A 9 9.04 -27.91 -5.69
CA SER A 9 7.70 -28.29 -5.20
C SER A 9 7.73 -28.35 -3.69
N TYR A 10 6.70 -27.82 -3.02
CA TYR A 10 6.69 -27.76 -1.56
C TYR A 10 5.31 -27.95 -0.95
N LYS A 11 5.26 -28.70 0.16
CA LYS A 11 4.11 -28.81 1.08
C LYS A 11 4.59 -28.57 2.50
N TYR A 12 3.80 -27.86 3.31
CA TYR A 12 4.10 -27.66 4.73
C TYR A 12 3.88 -28.90 5.59
N THR A 13 2.96 -29.77 5.18
CA THR A 13 2.68 -31.06 5.83
C THR A 13 2.48 -32.14 4.76
N THR A 14 2.79 -33.39 5.07
CA THR A 14 2.72 -34.53 4.13
C THR A 14 1.33 -34.68 3.49
N ASP A 15 0.28 -34.48 4.28
CA ASP A 15 -1.11 -34.60 3.81
C ASP A 15 -1.72 -33.25 3.41
N GLY A 16 -0.93 -32.15 3.47
CA GLY A 16 -1.40 -30.80 3.19
C GLY A 16 -1.42 -30.46 1.69
N PRO A 17 -2.02 -29.32 1.33
CA PRO A 17 -2.02 -28.85 -0.05
C PRO A 17 -0.62 -28.51 -0.52
N GLN A 18 -0.37 -28.74 -1.80
CA GLN A 18 0.89 -28.34 -2.45
C GLN A 18 0.88 -26.84 -2.69
N VAL A 19 1.83 -26.12 -2.03
CA VAL A 19 1.94 -24.67 -2.11
C VAL A 19 2.76 -24.21 -3.31
N LEU A 20 3.82 -24.96 -3.64
CA LEU A 20 4.65 -24.74 -4.84
C LEU A 20 4.65 -26.01 -5.70
N LYS A 21 4.54 -25.84 -7.04
CA LYS A 21 4.37 -26.92 -8.01
C LYS A 21 5.33 -26.72 -9.17
N ASN A 22 6.43 -27.49 -9.19
CA ASN A 22 7.42 -27.49 -10.27
C ASN A 22 7.94 -26.11 -10.68
N VAL A 23 8.13 -25.21 -9.71
CA VAL A 23 8.60 -23.84 -9.93
C VAL A 23 10.00 -23.86 -10.50
N SER A 24 10.20 -23.26 -11.66
CA SER A 24 11.49 -23.16 -12.33
C SER A 24 11.65 -21.81 -13.00
N PHE A 25 12.75 -21.10 -12.72
CA PHE A 25 13.14 -19.83 -13.37
C PHE A 25 14.60 -19.50 -13.08
N SER A 26 15.13 -18.43 -13.65
CA SER A 26 16.48 -17.97 -13.38
C SER A 26 16.53 -16.55 -12.81
N ILE A 27 17.54 -16.29 -11.96
CA ILE A 27 17.86 -14.97 -11.43
C ILE A 27 19.21 -14.56 -12.04
N GLU A 28 19.21 -13.49 -12.84
CA GLU A 28 20.43 -12.96 -13.44
C GLU A 28 21.26 -12.16 -12.44
N GLN A 29 22.57 -12.44 -12.41
CA GLN A 29 23.50 -11.72 -11.55
C GLN A 29 23.58 -10.24 -11.94
N GLY A 30 23.54 -9.35 -10.94
CA GLY A 30 23.62 -7.90 -11.13
C GLY A 30 22.33 -7.26 -11.66
N LYS A 31 21.24 -8.01 -11.70
CA LYS A 31 19.91 -7.55 -12.14
C LYS A 31 18.91 -7.48 -10.98
N VAL A 32 17.86 -6.74 -11.21
CA VAL A 32 16.69 -6.67 -10.32
C VAL A 32 15.58 -7.54 -10.89
N THR A 33 15.26 -8.63 -10.19
CA THR A 33 14.16 -9.54 -10.54
C THR A 33 12.96 -9.29 -9.61
N ALA A 34 11.77 -9.07 -10.17
CA ALA A 34 10.52 -8.99 -9.40
C ALA A 34 9.78 -10.33 -9.46
N ILE A 35 9.40 -10.88 -8.31
CA ILE A 35 8.49 -12.03 -8.19
C ILE A 35 7.12 -11.49 -7.80
N VAL A 36 6.15 -11.68 -8.68
CA VAL A 36 4.78 -11.16 -8.56
C VAL A 36 3.75 -12.28 -8.55
N GLY A 37 2.57 -12.02 -8.00
CA GLY A 37 1.46 -12.96 -7.97
C GLY A 37 0.49 -12.66 -6.82
N PRO A 38 -0.75 -13.16 -6.87
CA PRO A 38 -1.76 -12.89 -5.85
C PRO A 38 -1.35 -13.37 -4.46
N SER A 39 -2.04 -12.86 -3.44
CA SER A 39 -1.84 -13.31 -2.06
C SER A 39 -2.07 -14.82 -1.94
N GLY A 40 -1.18 -15.52 -1.22
CA GLY A 40 -1.29 -16.98 -1.04
C GLY A 40 -0.72 -17.83 -2.19
N CYS A 41 -0.23 -17.28 -3.30
CA CYS A 41 0.31 -18.06 -4.42
C CYS A 41 1.70 -18.71 -4.15
N GLY A 42 2.30 -18.53 -2.97
CA GLY A 42 3.56 -19.18 -2.57
C GLY A 42 4.81 -18.31 -2.57
N LYS A 43 4.73 -17.00 -2.81
CA LYS A 43 5.89 -16.08 -2.85
C LYS A 43 6.74 -16.13 -1.57
N SER A 44 6.13 -15.94 -0.41
CA SER A 44 6.86 -15.97 0.88
C SER A 44 7.44 -17.36 1.17
N THR A 45 6.83 -18.42 0.67
CA THR A 45 7.39 -19.77 0.75
C THR A 45 8.68 -19.88 -0.07
N LEU A 46 8.73 -19.29 -1.26
CA LEU A 46 9.96 -19.21 -2.06
C LEU A 46 11.05 -18.41 -1.34
N VAL A 47 10.71 -17.28 -0.73
CA VAL A 47 11.67 -16.48 0.08
C VAL A 47 12.27 -17.34 1.19
N GLN A 48 11.46 -18.13 1.90
CA GLN A 48 11.91 -19.03 2.95
C GLN A 48 12.80 -20.16 2.41
N ILE A 49 12.56 -20.64 1.21
CA ILE A 49 13.42 -21.66 0.55
C ILE A 49 14.76 -21.04 0.14
N PHE A 50 14.76 -19.87 -0.49
CA PHE A 50 15.99 -19.19 -0.92
C PHE A 50 16.88 -18.79 0.26
N SER A 51 16.27 -18.35 1.36
CA SER A 51 16.99 -18.03 2.62
C SER A 51 17.35 -19.26 3.44
N GLN A 52 16.99 -20.46 2.98
CA GLN A 52 17.21 -21.74 3.67
C GLN A 52 16.52 -21.86 5.05
N VAL A 53 15.57 -20.98 5.35
CA VAL A 53 14.66 -21.16 6.50
C VAL A 53 13.91 -22.48 6.33
N ILE A 54 13.48 -22.78 5.10
CA ILE A 54 13.07 -24.12 4.65
C ILE A 54 14.28 -24.70 3.89
N PRO A 55 14.77 -25.92 4.21
CA PRO A 55 14.30 -26.84 5.24
C PRO A 55 15.03 -26.75 6.60
N LYS A 56 15.97 -25.82 6.78
CA LYS A 56 16.86 -25.87 7.96
C LYS A 56 16.17 -25.59 9.30
N LEU A 57 15.19 -24.67 9.32
CA LEU A 57 14.44 -24.28 10.53
C LEU A 57 13.01 -24.85 10.51
N ILE A 58 12.40 -24.93 9.33
CA ILE A 58 11.07 -25.50 9.13
C ILE A 58 11.27 -26.85 8.44
N GLY A 59 11.42 -27.90 9.23
CA GLY A 59 11.80 -29.23 8.76
C GLY A 59 10.64 -30.23 8.55
N ASN A 60 9.38 -29.82 8.80
CA ASN A 60 8.24 -30.75 8.76
C ASN A 60 7.59 -30.88 7.37
N GLY A 61 8.03 -30.11 6.38
CA GLY A 61 7.49 -30.10 5.04
C GLY A 61 8.22 -31.02 4.06
N GLU A 62 7.60 -31.25 2.92
CA GLU A 62 8.19 -32.01 1.80
C GLU A 62 8.68 -31.01 0.75
N LEU A 63 10.00 -30.92 0.56
CA LEU A 63 10.66 -30.09 -0.45
C LEU A 63 11.28 -30.99 -1.52
N GLU A 64 10.89 -30.76 -2.78
CA GLU A 64 11.50 -31.35 -3.97
C GLU A 64 12.11 -30.26 -4.84
N GLY A 65 13.09 -30.61 -5.70
CA GLY A 65 13.79 -29.65 -6.54
C GLY A 65 14.97 -28.99 -5.84
N SER A 66 15.54 -27.96 -6.45
CA SER A 66 16.73 -27.29 -5.95
C SER A 66 16.77 -25.80 -6.30
N PHE A 67 17.48 -25.05 -5.47
CA PHE A 67 17.97 -23.73 -5.79
C PHE A 67 19.47 -23.83 -6.03
N ASP A 68 19.85 -23.90 -7.33
CA ASP A 68 21.22 -24.13 -7.75
C ASP A 68 22.00 -22.82 -7.77
N VAL A 69 22.79 -22.66 -6.73
CA VAL A 69 23.70 -21.53 -6.54
C VAL A 69 25.12 -22.06 -6.31
N PRO A 70 26.17 -21.30 -6.67
CA PRO A 70 27.55 -21.69 -6.35
C PRO A 70 27.72 -21.98 -4.86
N GLU A 71 28.62 -22.93 -4.53
CA GLU A 71 28.93 -23.22 -3.13
C GLU A 71 29.45 -21.96 -2.44
N GLY A 72 28.91 -21.64 -1.26
CA GLY A 72 29.24 -20.43 -0.51
C GLY A 72 28.43 -19.21 -0.86
N THR A 73 27.47 -19.28 -1.82
CA THR A 73 26.54 -18.17 -2.11
C THR A 73 25.77 -17.78 -0.85
N PHE A 74 25.84 -16.51 -0.52
CA PHE A 74 25.17 -15.93 0.65
C PHE A 74 23.92 -15.17 0.23
N VAL A 75 22.75 -15.66 0.65
CA VAL A 75 21.45 -15.05 0.42
C VAL A 75 20.97 -14.38 1.70
N SER A 76 20.56 -13.14 1.62
CA SER A 76 19.99 -12.42 2.75
C SER A 76 18.62 -11.84 2.40
N VAL A 77 17.76 -11.73 3.41
CA VAL A 77 16.38 -11.27 3.26
C VAL A 77 16.13 -10.03 4.10
N VAL A 78 15.54 -9.03 3.48
CA VAL A 78 14.88 -7.91 4.15
C VAL A 78 13.39 -8.28 4.23
N SER A 79 12.89 -8.49 5.45
CA SER A 79 11.50 -8.90 5.66
C SER A 79 10.54 -7.72 5.58
N GLN A 80 9.26 -8.01 5.38
CA GLN A 80 8.15 -7.05 5.32
C GLN A 80 8.11 -6.12 6.55
N ASN A 81 8.46 -6.63 7.74
CA ASN A 81 8.42 -5.91 9.01
C ASN A 81 9.83 -5.61 9.52
N PRO A 82 10.39 -4.40 9.29
CA PRO A 82 11.74 -4.04 9.71
C PRO A 82 11.91 -4.05 11.25
N GLU A 83 10.83 -3.83 12.01
CA GLU A 83 10.84 -3.84 13.47
C GLU A 83 11.23 -5.21 14.05
N ASN A 84 10.93 -6.28 13.34
CA ASN A 84 11.29 -7.64 13.74
C ASN A 84 12.73 -8.02 13.38
N GLN A 85 13.44 -7.18 12.63
CA GLN A 85 14.75 -7.47 12.07
C GLN A 85 15.86 -6.54 12.60
N LEU A 86 15.49 -5.37 13.15
CA LEU A 86 16.44 -4.42 13.73
C LEU A 86 16.69 -4.73 15.20
N PHE A 87 17.95 -5.02 15.53
CA PHE A 87 18.42 -5.28 16.89
C PHE A 87 19.39 -4.19 17.33
N GLY A 88 19.29 -3.77 18.59
CA GLY A 88 20.13 -2.71 19.17
C GLY A 88 19.39 -1.40 19.39
N TYR A 89 20.02 -0.48 20.14
CA TYR A 89 19.42 0.80 20.49
C TYR A 89 19.68 1.88 19.45
N GLY A 90 20.78 1.79 18.72
CA GLY A 90 21.21 2.76 17.73
C GLY A 90 21.33 2.19 16.33
N VAL A 91 21.39 3.09 15.34
CA VAL A 91 21.57 2.71 13.93
C VAL A 91 22.92 1.98 13.74
N GLU A 92 23.99 2.44 14.42
CA GLU A 92 25.29 1.76 14.37
C GLU A 92 25.19 0.33 14.90
N ASP A 93 24.53 0.13 16.05
CA ASP A 93 24.35 -1.18 16.66
C ASP A 93 23.55 -2.11 15.73
N ALA A 94 22.46 -1.59 15.14
CA ALA A 94 21.62 -2.37 14.24
C ALA A 94 22.36 -2.83 12.98
N ILE A 95 23.25 -2.01 12.41
CA ILE A 95 24.07 -2.38 11.25
C ILE A 95 25.19 -3.34 11.65
N ALA A 96 25.82 -3.14 12.82
CA ALA A 96 26.92 -3.97 13.30
C ALA A 96 26.45 -5.37 13.74
N PHE A 97 25.23 -5.51 14.22
CA PHE A 97 24.72 -6.73 14.86
C PHE A 97 24.95 -8.01 14.04
N GLY A 98 24.60 -8.00 12.75
CA GLY A 98 24.82 -9.16 11.88
C GLY A 98 26.30 -9.50 11.70
N LEU A 99 27.16 -8.48 11.56
CA LEU A 99 28.61 -8.62 11.37
C LEU A 99 29.31 -9.16 12.64
N GLU A 100 28.87 -8.72 13.82
CA GLU A 100 29.35 -9.21 15.09
C GLU A 100 29.00 -10.69 15.31
N ASN A 101 27.75 -11.08 14.94
CA ASN A 101 27.32 -12.47 15.08
C ASN A 101 28.08 -13.47 14.20
N ILE A 102 28.60 -13.03 13.04
CA ILE A 102 29.48 -13.86 12.20
C ILE A 102 30.95 -13.79 12.64
N GLY A 103 31.25 -13.07 13.73
CA GLY A 103 32.60 -12.97 14.29
C GLY A 103 33.57 -12.10 13.49
N MET A 104 33.08 -11.11 12.76
CA MET A 104 33.90 -10.19 11.97
C MET A 104 34.76 -9.30 12.87
N PRO A 105 36.05 -9.05 12.51
CA PRO A 105 36.92 -8.15 13.27
C PRO A 105 36.33 -6.71 13.31
N GLN A 106 36.48 -6.03 14.45
CA GLN A 106 35.92 -4.67 14.67
C GLN A 106 36.34 -3.67 13.59
N ALA A 107 37.56 -3.72 13.09
CA ALA A 107 38.03 -2.82 12.04
C ALA A 107 37.27 -3.02 10.72
N GLU A 108 36.95 -4.26 10.37
CA GLU A 108 36.16 -4.59 9.17
C GLU A 108 34.70 -4.22 9.36
N ILE A 109 34.13 -4.37 10.57
CA ILE A 109 32.77 -3.92 10.88
C ILE A 109 32.63 -2.42 10.61
N VAL A 110 33.59 -1.62 11.09
CA VAL A 110 33.57 -0.15 10.87
C VAL A 110 33.65 0.16 9.37
N GLU A 111 34.53 -0.48 8.63
CA GLU A 111 34.66 -0.29 7.18
C GLU A 111 33.36 -0.63 6.44
N ARG A 112 32.74 -1.75 6.80
CA ARG A 112 31.46 -2.17 6.20
C ARG A 112 30.33 -1.22 6.50
N MET A 113 30.25 -0.76 7.74
CA MET A 113 29.25 0.21 8.18
C MET A 113 29.41 1.54 7.43
N GLU A 114 30.63 2.07 7.34
CA GLU A 114 30.89 3.29 6.55
C GLU A 114 30.45 3.10 5.10
N TYR A 115 30.85 1.98 4.47
CA TYR A 115 30.48 1.68 3.10
C TYR A 115 28.96 1.72 2.86
N VAL A 116 28.15 1.04 3.69
CA VAL A 116 26.70 0.99 3.47
C VAL A 116 26.01 2.31 3.82
N LEU A 117 26.49 3.03 4.84
CA LEU A 117 25.95 4.33 5.20
C LEU A 117 26.20 5.37 4.09
N ASP A 118 27.36 5.32 3.44
CA ASP A 118 27.68 6.21 2.33
C ASP A 118 26.92 5.81 1.06
N LEU A 119 26.94 4.51 0.68
CA LEU A 119 26.23 3.99 -0.48
C LEU A 119 24.73 4.36 -0.45
N LEU A 120 24.09 4.20 0.70
CA LEU A 120 22.66 4.43 0.86
C LEU A 120 22.34 5.86 1.33
N LYS A 121 23.36 6.74 1.44
CA LYS A 121 23.21 8.15 1.88
C LYS A 121 22.55 8.28 3.25
N LEU A 122 22.84 7.37 4.19
CA LEU A 122 22.24 7.28 5.52
C LEU A 122 23.10 7.84 6.66
N GLN A 123 24.26 8.48 6.37
CA GLN A 123 25.17 9.02 7.39
C GLN A 123 24.47 9.94 8.41
N TYR A 124 23.43 10.69 7.99
CA TYR A 124 22.66 11.57 8.87
C TYR A 124 21.83 10.83 9.94
N LEU A 125 21.62 9.52 9.78
CA LEU A 125 20.91 8.67 10.75
C LEU A 125 21.86 7.98 11.75
N ARG A 126 23.14 7.94 11.46
CA ARG A 126 24.17 7.12 12.14
C ARG A 126 24.04 7.12 13.67
N LYS A 127 23.84 8.30 14.28
CA LYS A 127 23.79 8.48 15.74
C LYS A 127 22.37 8.48 16.32
N ARG A 128 21.37 8.16 15.51
CA ARG A 128 19.98 8.11 15.97
C ARG A 128 19.65 6.78 16.65
N SER A 129 18.71 6.85 17.61
CA SER A 129 18.06 5.66 18.12
C SER A 129 17.11 5.08 17.07
N VAL A 130 17.03 3.76 16.97
CA VAL A 130 16.10 3.04 16.05
C VAL A 130 14.64 3.41 16.34
N ASP A 131 14.28 3.59 17.62
CA ASP A 131 12.92 3.95 18.04
C ASP A 131 12.47 5.33 17.51
N ASN A 132 13.43 6.23 17.24
CA ASN A 132 13.17 7.60 16.77
C ASN A 132 13.21 7.73 15.24
N LEU A 133 13.24 6.61 14.51
CA LEU A 133 13.23 6.59 13.05
C LEU A 133 11.79 6.54 12.52
N SER A 134 11.55 7.22 11.37
CA SER A 134 10.33 6.99 10.60
C SER A 134 10.30 5.58 10.00
N GLY A 135 9.14 5.08 9.54
CA GLY A 135 9.01 3.78 8.90
C GLY A 135 10.00 3.61 7.73
N GLY A 136 10.08 4.58 6.82
CA GLY A 136 11.03 4.56 5.70
C GLY A 136 12.49 4.58 6.17
N GLN A 137 12.83 5.35 7.21
CA GLN A 137 14.19 5.35 7.78
C GLN A 137 14.53 4.00 8.44
N ARG A 138 13.59 3.38 9.16
CA ARG A 138 13.78 2.04 9.72
C ARG A 138 14.02 1.01 8.62
N GLN A 139 13.21 1.03 7.57
CA GLN A 139 13.37 0.16 6.42
C GLN A 139 14.76 0.34 5.75
N SER A 140 15.16 1.60 5.55
CA SER A 140 16.48 1.90 4.98
C SER A 140 17.63 1.38 5.84
N VAL A 141 17.54 1.51 7.17
CA VAL A 141 18.54 0.96 8.11
C VAL A 141 18.50 -0.57 8.10
N CYS A 142 17.33 -1.19 7.98
CA CYS A 142 17.20 -2.64 7.82
C CYS A 142 17.90 -3.13 6.54
N ILE A 143 17.69 -2.45 5.41
CA ILE A 143 18.40 -2.75 4.16
C ILE A 143 19.92 -2.57 4.35
N ALA A 144 20.37 -1.51 5.02
CA ALA A 144 21.77 -1.26 5.31
C ALA A 144 22.40 -2.38 6.16
N SER A 145 21.69 -2.85 7.20
CA SER A 145 22.19 -3.92 8.08
C SER A 145 22.38 -5.24 7.33
N VAL A 146 21.45 -5.58 6.45
CA VAL A 146 21.54 -6.77 5.60
C VAL A 146 22.64 -6.63 4.54
N LEU A 147 22.72 -5.47 3.88
CA LEU A 147 23.69 -5.20 2.83
C LEU A 147 25.14 -5.15 3.37
N ALA A 148 25.35 -4.71 4.62
CA ALA A 148 26.65 -4.72 5.29
C ALA A 148 27.28 -6.12 5.32
N MET A 149 26.47 -7.17 5.35
CA MET A 149 26.92 -8.56 5.31
C MET A 149 27.42 -9.00 3.92
N LYS A 150 27.28 -8.16 2.87
CA LYS A 150 27.62 -8.43 1.46
C LYS A 150 26.97 -9.71 0.92
N PRO A 151 25.66 -9.80 0.88
CA PRO A 151 25.01 -10.94 0.25
C PRO A 151 25.28 -10.96 -1.26
N ASP A 152 25.39 -12.16 -1.82
CA ASP A 152 25.44 -12.37 -3.27
C ASP A 152 24.05 -12.14 -3.90
N ILE A 153 22.99 -12.43 -3.13
CA ILE A 153 21.60 -12.18 -3.50
C ILE A 153 20.90 -11.50 -2.33
N LEU A 154 20.38 -10.30 -2.58
CA LEU A 154 19.52 -9.57 -1.66
C LEU A 154 18.06 -9.81 -2.02
N ILE A 155 17.26 -10.35 -1.10
CA ILE A 155 15.82 -10.51 -1.28
C ILE A 155 15.11 -9.45 -0.44
N MET A 156 14.12 -8.76 -1.02
CA MET A 156 13.25 -7.81 -0.34
C MET A 156 11.81 -8.29 -0.43
N ASP A 157 11.22 -8.66 0.70
CA ASP A 157 9.83 -9.14 0.79
C ASP A 157 8.91 -7.98 1.19
N GLU A 158 8.10 -7.50 0.25
CA GLU A 158 7.19 -6.35 0.38
C GLU A 158 7.82 -5.11 1.08
N PRO A 159 8.97 -4.61 0.62
CA PRO A 159 9.79 -3.66 1.38
C PRO A 159 9.15 -2.28 1.57
N VAL A 160 8.04 -1.98 0.88
CA VAL A 160 7.38 -0.65 0.93
C VAL A 160 5.92 -0.71 1.38
N SER A 161 5.41 -1.88 1.78
CA SER A 161 3.98 -2.10 2.02
C SER A 161 3.36 -1.17 3.07
N SER A 162 4.12 -0.78 4.12
CA SER A 162 3.66 0.09 5.21
C SER A 162 4.24 1.51 5.17
N LEU A 163 4.89 1.90 4.07
CA LEU A 163 5.60 3.17 3.96
C LEU A 163 4.74 4.27 3.34
N ASP A 164 4.90 5.49 3.83
CA ASP A 164 4.40 6.70 3.20
C ASP A 164 5.16 7.01 1.88
N PRO A 165 4.71 7.95 1.06
CA PRO A 165 5.36 8.27 -0.21
C PRO A 165 6.85 8.61 -0.08
N ASN A 166 7.25 9.31 0.99
CA ASN A 166 8.66 9.62 1.25
C ASN A 166 9.48 8.36 1.56
N GLY A 167 8.92 7.45 2.38
CA GLY A 167 9.55 6.17 2.68
C GLY A 167 9.68 5.28 1.45
N LYS A 168 8.63 5.21 0.61
CA LYS A 168 8.67 4.51 -0.68
C LYS A 168 9.78 5.06 -1.58
N LYS A 169 9.88 6.40 -1.68
CA LYS A 169 10.93 7.07 -2.45
C LYS A 169 12.34 6.74 -1.95
N MET A 170 12.55 6.75 -0.62
CA MET A 170 13.86 6.35 -0.05
C MET A 170 14.25 4.94 -0.45
N VAL A 171 13.34 3.96 -0.34
CA VAL A 171 13.63 2.57 -0.73
C VAL A 171 13.84 2.45 -2.24
N GLN A 172 13.09 3.18 -3.04
CA GLN A 172 13.27 3.26 -4.49
C GLN A 172 14.66 3.77 -4.87
N ASP A 173 15.12 4.86 -4.24
CA ASP A 173 16.45 5.42 -4.48
C ASP A 173 17.56 4.42 -4.09
N ILE A 174 17.40 3.73 -2.95
CA ILE A 174 18.31 2.64 -2.53
C ILE A 174 18.35 1.52 -3.57
N LEU A 175 17.22 1.08 -4.07
CA LEU A 175 17.16 0.04 -5.10
C LEU A 175 17.87 0.47 -6.40
N GLY A 176 17.76 1.75 -6.77
CA GLY A 176 18.50 2.35 -7.88
C GLY A 176 20.03 2.25 -7.68
N GLU A 177 20.53 2.67 -6.51
CA GLU A 177 21.95 2.58 -6.15
C GLU A 177 22.46 1.13 -6.16
N LEU A 178 21.65 0.18 -5.65
CA LEU A 178 21.99 -1.25 -5.66
C LEU A 178 22.11 -1.79 -7.09
N ARG A 179 21.18 -1.43 -7.97
CA ARG A 179 21.22 -1.80 -9.39
C ARG A 179 22.46 -1.25 -10.09
N GLU A 180 22.76 0.04 -9.90
CA GLU A 180 23.94 0.70 -10.49
C GLU A 180 25.24 0.09 -9.99
N SER A 181 25.28 -0.36 -8.73
CA SER A 181 26.42 -1.03 -8.12
C SER A 181 26.55 -2.51 -8.52
N GLY A 182 25.63 -3.03 -9.35
CA GLY A 182 25.66 -4.41 -9.83
C GLY A 182 25.28 -5.47 -8.79
N ASN A 183 24.51 -5.10 -7.77
CA ASN A 183 23.99 -6.05 -6.79
C ASN A 183 22.84 -6.87 -7.39
N THR A 184 22.83 -8.18 -7.12
CA THR A 184 21.71 -9.04 -7.49
C THR A 184 20.59 -8.88 -6.47
N THR A 185 19.45 -8.38 -6.93
CA THR A 185 18.32 -8.10 -6.04
C THR A 185 17.06 -8.82 -6.52
N VAL A 186 16.36 -9.46 -5.60
CA VAL A 186 15.03 -10.06 -5.83
C VAL A 186 14.02 -9.29 -5.00
N ILE A 187 13.01 -8.74 -5.65
CA ILE A 187 11.88 -8.08 -5.01
C ILE A 187 10.70 -9.04 -5.06
N VAL A 188 10.09 -9.32 -3.92
CA VAL A 188 8.84 -10.05 -3.84
C VAL A 188 7.76 -9.06 -3.47
N ASP A 189 7.00 -8.60 -4.45
CA ASP A 189 5.97 -7.58 -4.24
C ASP A 189 4.94 -7.63 -5.37
N ASN A 190 3.67 -7.49 -5.03
CA ASN A 190 2.61 -7.38 -6.04
C ASN A 190 2.34 -5.92 -6.45
N ASN A 191 2.92 -4.96 -5.76
CA ASN A 191 2.86 -3.54 -6.09
C ASN A 191 4.16 -3.09 -6.77
N LEU A 192 4.14 -2.99 -8.10
CA LEU A 192 5.29 -2.54 -8.89
C LEU A 192 5.33 -1.03 -9.13
N VAL A 193 4.42 -0.24 -8.56
CA VAL A 193 4.37 1.23 -8.74
C VAL A 193 5.71 1.88 -8.41
N TRP A 194 6.34 1.48 -7.33
CA TRP A 194 7.59 2.05 -6.83
C TRP A 194 8.85 1.53 -7.54
N SER A 195 8.79 0.35 -8.16
CA SER A 195 9.97 -0.36 -8.69
C SER A 195 9.96 -0.53 -10.22
N ALA A 196 8.86 -0.21 -10.91
CA ALA A 196 8.68 -0.42 -12.36
C ALA A 196 9.81 0.12 -13.23
N GLY A 197 10.39 1.27 -12.89
CA GLY A 197 11.52 1.87 -13.61
C GLY A 197 12.87 1.19 -13.37
N ILE A 198 12.97 0.31 -12.36
CA ILE A 198 14.23 -0.27 -11.90
C ILE A 198 14.29 -1.78 -12.16
N VAL A 199 13.16 -2.47 -12.11
CA VAL A 199 13.06 -3.91 -12.40
C VAL A 199 13.54 -4.21 -13.82
N ASP A 200 14.34 -5.25 -13.97
CA ASP A 200 14.83 -5.75 -15.27
C ASP A 200 14.05 -6.98 -15.75
N HIS A 201 13.68 -7.86 -14.80
CA HIS A 201 13.11 -9.17 -15.06
C HIS A 201 11.91 -9.43 -14.13
N VAL A 202 10.88 -10.10 -14.63
CA VAL A 202 9.67 -10.42 -13.86
C VAL A 202 9.38 -11.90 -13.91
N VAL A 203 9.07 -12.49 -12.75
CA VAL A 203 8.58 -13.86 -12.59
C VAL A 203 7.18 -13.81 -12.02
N GLY A 204 6.20 -14.29 -12.77
CA GLY A 204 4.80 -14.35 -12.35
C GLY A 204 4.44 -15.72 -11.79
N ILE A 205 3.88 -15.77 -10.58
CA ILE A 205 3.46 -16.99 -9.90
C ILE A 205 1.96 -16.96 -9.69
N LEU A 206 1.28 -18.03 -10.12
CA LEU A 206 -0.15 -18.22 -9.92
C LEU A 206 -0.38 -19.67 -9.46
N ASP A 207 -1.16 -19.85 -8.40
CA ASP A 207 -1.52 -21.17 -7.84
C ASP A 207 -0.32 -22.10 -7.58
N GLY A 208 0.82 -21.52 -7.21
CA GLY A 208 2.07 -22.23 -6.93
C GLY A 208 2.89 -22.60 -8.16
N GLU A 209 2.52 -22.12 -9.35
CA GLU A 209 3.21 -22.40 -10.63
C GLU A 209 3.76 -21.11 -11.24
N VAL A 210 4.88 -21.20 -11.99
CA VAL A 210 5.38 -20.07 -12.80
C VAL A 210 4.54 -19.98 -14.06
N VAL A 211 3.87 -18.84 -14.22
CA VAL A 211 3.05 -18.54 -15.41
C VAL A 211 3.70 -17.51 -16.33
N PHE A 212 4.77 -16.86 -15.84
CA PHE A 212 5.57 -15.92 -16.62
C PHE A 212 7.02 -15.90 -16.10
N ASP A 213 7.95 -15.82 -17.03
CA ASP A 213 9.40 -15.68 -16.79
C ASP A 213 9.97 -14.90 -17.99
N GLY A 214 10.24 -13.59 -17.82
CA GLY A 214 10.63 -12.72 -18.93
C GLY A 214 11.01 -11.31 -18.52
N SER A 215 11.29 -10.47 -19.52
CA SER A 215 11.64 -9.07 -19.28
C SER A 215 10.47 -8.25 -18.75
N ARG A 216 10.79 -7.16 -18.01
CA ARG A 216 9.79 -6.18 -17.57
C ARG A 216 8.90 -5.70 -18.74
N ASP A 217 9.49 -5.38 -19.88
CA ASP A 217 8.77 -4.78 -21.00
C ASP A 217 7.79 -5.79 -21.63
N GLU A 218 8.16 -7.08 -21.72
CA GLU A 218 7.25 -8.16 -22.12
C GLU A 218 6.11 -8.33 -21.12
N PHE A 219 6.41 -8.26 -19.82
CA PHE A 219 5.39 -8.32 -18.79
C PHE A 219 4.39 -7.17 -18.86
N PHE A 220 4.89 -5.93 -19.04
CA PHE A 220 4.03 -4.73 -19.13
C PHE A 220 3.19 -4.65 -20.39
N GLN A 221 3.50 -5.46 -21.42
CA GLN A 221 2.67 -5.63 -22.62
C GLN A 221 1.65 -6.77 -22.48
N ASN A 222 1.78 -7.63 -21.50
CA ASN A 222 0.88 -8.78 -21.30
C ASN A 222 -0.26 -8.42 -20.32
N PHE A 223 -1.22 -7.67 -20.79
CA PHE A 223 -2.31 -7.12 -19.98
C PHE A 223 -3.19 -8.18 -19.31
N GLU A 224 -3.49 -9.29 -20.04
CA GLU A 224 -4.29 -10.39 -19.52
C GLU A 224 -3.60 -11.07 -18.32
N LEU A 225 -2.28 -11.23 -18.40
CA LEU A 225 -1.51 -11.84 -17.33
C LEU A 225 -1.42 -10.92 -16.10
N GLN A 226 -1.23 -9.61 -16.30
CA GLN A 226 -1.22 -8.63 -15.22
C GLN A 226 -2.52 -8.67 -14.43
N GLU A 227 -3.66 -8.72 -15.13
CA GLU A 227 -4.97 -8.88 -14.51
C GLU A 227 -5.06 -10.19 -13.73
N LYS A 228 -4.67 -11.32 -14.33
CA LYS A 228 -4.69 -12.65 -13.66
C LYS A 228 -3.83 -12.72 -12.41
N LEU A 229 -2.74 -11.94 -12.37
CA LEU A 229 -1.82 -11.89 -11.23
C LEU A 229 -2.22 -10.83 -10.19
N GLY A 230 -3.19 -9.95 -10.49
CA GLY A 230 -3.60 -8.85 -9.62
C GLY A 230 -2.46 -7.90 -9.29
N VAL A 231 -1.53 -7.67 -10.25
CA VAL A 231 -0.38 -6.79 -10.04
C VAL A 231 -0.81 -5.33 -10.10
N ILE A 232 -0.37 -4.54 -9.14
CA ILE A 232 -0.59 -3.09 -9.11
C ILE A 232 0.54 -2.44 -9.89
N LEU A 233 0.19 -1.71 -10.93
CA LEU A 233 1.12 -1.06 -11.84
C LEU A 233 1.10 0.47 -11.69
N PRO A 234 2.17 1.17 -12.12
CA PRO A 234 2.12 2.62 -12.26
C PRO A 234 0.94 3.05 -13.14
N GLN A 235 0.28 4.14 -12.78
CA GLN A 235 -0.86 4.65 -13.55
C GLN A 235 -0.44 5.02 -14.98
N GLU A 236 0.83 5.35 -15.23
CA GLU A 236 1.37 5.54 -16.57
C GLU A 236 1.22 4.27 -17.43
N VAL A 237 1.42 3.09 -16.85
CA VAL A 237 1.22 1.81 -17.57
C VAL A 237 -0.27 1.56 -17.82
N GLU A 238 -1.16 1.94 -16.89
CA GLU A 238 -2.61 1.89 -17.10
C GLU A 238 -3.03 2.81 -18.26
N ILE A 239 -2.49 4.04 -18.30
CA ILE A 239 -2.69 5.00 -19.41
C ILE A 239 -2.16 4.43 -20.72
N TYR A 240 -0.94 3.88 -20.72
CA TYR A 240 -0.38 3.24 -21.91
C TYR A 240 -1.29 2.12 -22.43
N ARG A 241 -1.71 1.22 -21.56
CA ARG A 241 -2.61 0.10 -21.88
C ARG A 241 -3.91 0.57 -22.52
N ALA A 242 -4.58 1.52 -21.89
CA ALA A 242 -5.85 2.06 -22.38
C ALA A 242 -5.68 2.81 -23.72
N LEU A 243 -4.55 3.49 -23.90
CA LEU A 243 -4.23 4.16 -25.18
C LEU A 243 -3.86 3.15 -26.27
N TYR A 244 -3.04 2.14 -25.98
CA TYR A 244 -2.64 1.10 -26.95
C TYR A 244 -3.83 0.33 -27.52
N ALA A 245 -4.87 0.12 -26.74
CA ALA A 245 -6.12 -0.49 -27.22
C ALA A 245 -6.81 0.31 -28.33
N LYS A 246 -6.61 1.64 -28.37
CA LYS A 246 -7.19 2.54 -29.38
C LYS A 246 -6.18 2.97 -30.45
N VAL A 247 -4.92 3.06 -30.10
CA VAL A 247 -3.82 3.58 -30.92
C VAL A 247 -2.62 2.63 -30.84
N PRO A 248 -2.57 1.54 -31.63
CA PRO A 248 -1.57 0.49 -31.50
C PRO A 248 -0.12 0.89 -31.83
N ASP A 249 0.12 2.08 -32.41
CA ASP A 249 1.46 2.61 -32.72
C ASP A 249 2.08 3.41 -31.57
N VAL A 250 1.38 3.53 -30.43
CA VAL A 250 1.91 4.20 -29.26
C VAL A 250 3.09 3.42 -28.68
N LYS A 251 4.18 4.13 -28.38
CA LYS A 251 5.34 3.53 -27.72
C LYS A 251 5.05 3.35 -26.23
N MET A 252 5.57 2.25 -25.68
CA MET A 252 5.44 1.95 -24.27
C MET A 252 6.08 3.03 -23.40
N PHE A 253 5.39 3.37 -22.31
CA PHE A 253 5.90 4.23 -21.25
C PHE A 253 5.46 3.72 -19.88
N TYR A 254 6.31 3.88 -18.88
CA TYR A 254 6.09 3.46 -17.49
C TYR A 254 6.54 4.51 -16.47
N ASN A 255 6.80 5.73 -16.94
CA ASN A 255 7.06 6.90 -16.09
C ASN A 255 6.58 8.17 -16.80
N MET A 256 6.49 9.26 -16.03
CA MET A 256 5.98 10.55 -16.52
C MET A 256 6.77 11.14 -17.68
N ASP A 257 8.11 11.02 -17.69
CA ASP A 257 8.94 11.63 -18.75
C ASP A 257 8.70 10.95 -20.11
N GLN A 258 8.60 9.62 -20.10
CA GLN A 258 8.27 8.84 -21.31
C GLN A 258 6.82 9.12 -21.77
N ALA A 259 5.86 9.14 -20.82
CA ALA A 259 4.46 9.46 -21.13
C ALA A 259 4.34 10.85 -21.78
N ARG A 260 5.01 11.83 -21.20
CA ARG A 260 5.08 13.20 -21.71
C ARG A 260 5.65 13.28 -23.13
N ALA A 261 6.78 12.60 -23.37
CA ALA A 261 7.42 12.57 -24.68
C ALA A 261 6.54 11.91 -25.75
N GLU A 262 5.84 10.83 -25.42
CA GLU A 262 4.98 10.10 -26.35
C GLU A 262 3.67 10.85 -26.64
N LEU A 263 3.11 11.54 -25.66
CA LEU A 263 1.81 12.21 -25.77
C LEU A 263 1.91 13.65 -26.29
N ALA A 264 3.08 14.30 -26.24
CA ALA A 264 3.30 15.71 -26.60
C ALA A 264 2.89 16.11 -28.02
N GLY A 265 2.71 15.17 -28.95
CA GLY A 265 2.28 15.45 -30.33
C GLY A 265 0.87 14.99 -30.67
N ARG A 266 0.15 14.41 -29.70
CA ARG A 266 -1.15 13.76 -29.93
C ARG A 266 -2.34 14.59 -29.51
N THR A 267 -2.13 15.72 -28.82
CA THR A 267 -3.20 16.62 -28.36
C THR A 267 -3.14 17.95 -29.08
N THR A 268 -4.29 18.42 -29.57
CA THR A 268 -4.47 19.82 -29.98
C THR A 268 -4.83 20.62 -28.72
N ALA A 269 -3.87 21.39 -28.19
CA ALA A 269 -4.10 22.24 -27.02
C ALA A 269 -5.31 23.15 -27.24
N LYS A 270 -6.40 22.89 -26.54
CA LYS A 270 -7.52 23.82 -26.43
C LYS A 270 -7.29 24.68 -25.19
N THR A 271 -7.44 26.00 -25.32
CA THR A 271 -7.29 26.93 -24.21
C THR A 271 -8.30 26.55 -23.13
N ARG A 272 -7.80 26.16 -21.95
CA ARG A 272 -8.62 25.84 -20.79
C ARG A 272 -9.43 27.08 -20.39
N ALA A 273 -10.75 26.97 -20.36
CA ALA A 273 -11.60 27.98 -19.78
C ALA A 273 -11.52 27.88 -18.26
N GLU A 274 -11.19 28.99 -17.57
CA GLU A 274 -11.30 29.07 -16.11
C GLU A 274 -12.77 28.82 -15.74
N LYS A 275 -13.06 27.64 -15.22
CA LYS A 275 -14.35 27.38 -14.56
C LYS A 275 -14.26 27.95 -13.15
N GLU A 276 -15.04 28.98 -12.85
CA GLU A 276 -15.30 29.35 -11.46
C GLU A 276 -15.94 28.14 -10.78
N ALA A 277 -15.24 27.56 -9.80
CA ALA A 277 -15.77 26.51 -8.96
C ALA A 277 -16.96 27.09 -8.18
N ALA A 278 -18.16 26.68 -8.52
CA ALA A 278 -19.33 27.04 -7.73
C ALA A 278 -19.21 26.31 -6.39
N ALA A 279 -19.08 27.07 -5.31
CA ALA A 279 -19.08 26.53 -3.96
C ALA A 279 -20.42 25.82 -3.72
N GLU A 280 -20.44 24.49 -3.82
CA GLU A 280 -21.61 23.69 -3.47
C GLU A 280 -21.89 23.87 -1.97
N SER A 281 -23.04 24.48 -1.63
CA SER A 281 -23.51 24.49 -0.26
C SER A 281 -23.99 23.08 0.11
N PHE A 282 -23.30 22.42 1.03
CA PHE A 282 -23.70 21.10 1.53
C PHE A 282 -24.11 21.14 3.00
N ASN A 283 -24.90 20.17 3.42
CA ASN A 283 -25.22 19.98 4.82
C ASN A 283 -24.20 18.99 5.43
N PRO A 284 -23.35 19.41 6.39
CA PRO A 284 -22.36 18.53 6.95
C PRO A 284 -22.99 17.50 7.92
N VAL A 285 -22.65 16.22 7.74
CA VAL A 285 -23.04 15.15 8.68
C VAL A 285 -22.16 15.19 9.93
N ILE A 286 -20.88 15.57 9.79
CA ILE A 286 -19.97 15.81 10.91
C ILE A 286 -19.41 17.23 10.80
N ARG A 287 -19.38 17.93 11.94
CA ARG A 287 -18.74 19.24 12.08
C ARG A 287 -17.74 19.20 13.22
N VAL A 288 -16.53 19.66 12.95
CA VAL A 288 -15.44 19.76 13.91
C VAL A 288 -15.09 21.23 14.12
N LYS A 289 -15.02 21.67 15.38
CA LYS A 289 -14.69 23.06 15.74
C LYS A 289 -13.57 23.11 16.75
N ASP A 290 -12.53 23.87 16.42
CA ASP A 290 -11.37 24.21 17.26
C ASP A 290 -10.78 22.98 17.98
N LEU A 291 -10.73 21.84 17.27
CA LEU A 291 -10.29 20.56 17.82
C LEU A 291 -8.81 20.57 18.14
N VAL A 292 -8.49 20.40 19.41
CA VAL A 292 -7.11 20.27 19.91
C VAL A 292 -6.93 18.91 20.59
N LYS A 293 -5.82 18.25 20.28
CA LYS A 293 -5.37 17.06 21.01
C LYS A 293 -3.93 17.22 21.47
N GLN A 294 -3.74 17.29 22.78
CA GLN A 294 -2.46 17.16 23.44
C GLN A 294 -2.40 15.80 24.15
N PHE A 295 -1.32 15.08 23.96
CA PHE A 295 -1.05 13.80 24.63
C PHE A 295 -0.36 14.04 25.98
N SER A 296 -0.29 12.99 26.81
CA SER A 296 0.26 13.04 28.18
C SER A 296 1.76 13.37 28.24
N ASP A 297 2.49 13.10 27.18
CA ASP A 297 3.91 13.45 26.98
C ASP A 297 4.14 14.92 26.57
N GLY A 298 3.05 15.69 26.39
CA GLY A 298 3.07 17.08 25.96
C GLY A 298 3.03 17.26 24.44
N PHE A 299 3.10 16.19 23.65
CA PHE A 299 2.99 16.28 22.17
C PHE A 299 1.60 16.76 21.74
N ILE A 300 1.55 17.72 20.83
CA ILE A 300 0.30 18.26 20.28
C ILE A 300 0.05 17.59 18.92
N GLY A 301 -0.89 16.65 18.89
CA GLY A 301 -1.26 15.92 17.68
C GLY A 301 -2.22 16.66 16.75
N LEU A 302 -3.08 17.53 17.31
CA LEU A 302 -4.00 18.40 16.55
C LEU A 302 -4.03 19.79 17.16
N LYS A 303 -4.03 20.83 16.31
CA LYS A 303 -3.93 22.25 16.67
C LYS A 303 -5.10 23.04 16.09
N GLN A 304 -6.17 23.19 16.85
CA GLN A 304 -7.37 23.96 16.48
C GLN A 304 -7.94 23.61 15.09
N VAL A 305 -8.09 22.31 14.82
CA VAL A 305 -8.62 21.84 13.54
C VAL A 305 -10.11 22.14 13.45
N ASN A 306 -10.50 22.83 12.37
CA ASN A 306 -11.89 23.07 11.98
C ASN A 306 -12.16 22.36 10.65
N ALA A 307 -13.16 21.47 10.59
CA ALA A 307 -13.47 20.72 9.39
C ALA A 307 -14.97 20.36 9.31
N GLN A 308 -15.43 20.14 8.09
CA GLN A 308 -16.80 19.71 7.82
C GLN A 308 -16.80 18.48 6.90
N VAL A 309 -17.64 17.52 7.19
CA VAL A 309 -17.82 16.31 6.37
C VAL A 309 -19.17 16.37 5.69
N PRO A 310 -19.24 16.50 4.36
CA PRO A 310 -20.50 16.48 3.62
C PRO A 310 -21.20 15.12 3.69
N GLU A 311 -22.53 15.12 3.87
CA GLU A 311 -23.33 13.91 3.94
C GLU A 311 -23.40 13.19 2.58
N GLY A 312 -23.32 11.85 2.59
CA GLY A 312 -23.43 11.00 1.39
C GLY A 312 -22.24 11.12 0.41
N LYS A 313 -21.13 11.69 0.83
CA LYS A 313 -19.93 11.87 0.01
C LYS A 313 -18.80 10.97 0.47
N ILE A 314 -17.83 10.73 -0.42
CA ILE A 314 -16.54 10.11 -0.09
C ILE A 314 -15.56 11.25 0.21
N VAL A 315 -15.07 11.28 1.44
CA VAL A 315 -14.13 12.29 1.94
C VAL A 315 -12.76 11.67 2.16
N ALA A 316 -11.75 12.19 1.49
CA ALA A 316 -10.37 11.78 1.68
C ALA A 316 -9.66 12.65 2.74
N ILE A 317 -8.94 12.03 3.66
CA ILE A 317 -8.05 12.73 4.59
C ILE A 317 -6.62 12.45 4.18
N LEU A 318 -5.93 13.48 3.68
CA LEU A 318 -4.57 13.40 3.17
C LEU A 318 -3.57 14.11 4.09
N GLY A 319 -2.30 13.79 3.92
CA GLY A 319 -1.17 14.40 4.65
C GLY A 319 -0.07 13.37 4.91
N GLN A 320 1.11 13.85 5.28
CA GLN A 320 2.26 13.01 5.62
C GLN A 320 2.02 12.15 6.87
N ASN A 321 2.89 11.14 7.10
CA ASN A 321 2.91 10.41 8.36
C ASN A 321 3.18 11.37 9.52
N GLY A 322 2.45 11.19 10.63
CA GLY A 322 2.52 12.09 11.78
C GLY A 322 1.80 13.43 11.61
N SER A 323 1.09 13.68 10.49
CA SER A 323 0.31 14.92 10.31
C SER A 323 -0.97 15.01 11.16
N GLY A 324 -1.36 13.93 11.82
CA GLY A 324 -2.54 13.88 12.70
C GLY A 324 -3.78 13.20 12.11
N LYS A 325 -3.72 12.57 10.92
CA LYS A 325 -4.87 11.93 10.24
C LYS A 325 -5.61 10.90 11.11
N THR A 326 -4.92 9.87 11.55
CA THR A 326 -5.49 8.84 12.43
C THR A 326 -5.98 9.42 13.76
N THR A 327 -5.24 10.41 14.32
CA THR A 327 -5.68 11.14 15.52
C THR A 327 -7.00 11.86 15.26
N PHE A 328 -7.12 12.56 14.13
CA PHE A 328 -8.35 13.26 13.74
C PHE A 328 -9.53 12.29 13.60
N VAL A 329 -9.36 11.19 12.85
CA VAL A 329 -10.41 10.19 12.63
C VAL A 329 -10.85 9.53 13.94
N LYS A 330 -9.92 9.24 14.87
CA LYS A 330 -10.24 8.69 16.20
C LYS A 330 -11.05 9.64 17.10
N HIS A 331 -11.07 10.94 16.81
CA HIS A 331 -11.99 11.87 17.49
C HIS A 331 -13.39 11.80 16.89
N LEU A 332 -13.53 11.54 15.58
CA LEU A 332 -14.83 11.49 14.92
C LEU A 332 -15.70 10.33 15.43
N ASN A 333 -15.09 9.22 15.86
CA ASN A 333 -15.81 8.07 16.44
C ASN A 333 -15.74 8.00 17.99
N GLY A 334 -15.20 9.05 18.65
CA GLY A 334 -15.14 9.16 20.10
C GLY A 334 -14.10 8.28 20.79
N LEU A 335 -13.24 7.56 20.08
CA LEU A 335 -12.11 6.80 20.65
C LEU A 335 -11.12 7.71 21.37
N TYR A 336 -10.87 8.89 20.81
CA TYR A 336 -10.10 9.91 21.48
C TYR A 336 -11.02 11.03 21.99
N LYS A 337 -10.77 11.48 23.21
CA LYS A 337 -11.37 12.69 23.75
C LYS A 337 -10.49 13.88 23.42
N PRO A 338 -11.04 14.98 22.93
CA PRO A 338 -10.27 16.19 22.67
C PRO A 338 -9.77 16.81 23.97
N THR A 339 -8.64 17.55 23.87
CA THR A 339 -8.18 18.43 24.96
C THR A 339 -9.06 19.67 25.03
N SER A 340 -9.45 20.22 23.86
CA SER A 340 -10.46 21.27 23.69
C SER A 340 -11.09 21.18 22.30
N GLY A 341 -12.18 21.91 22.09
CA GLY A 341 -12.95 21.89 20.86
C GLY A 341 -14.11 20.90 20.88
N GLU A 342 -14.83 20.80 19.78
CA GLU A 342 -16.08 20.06 19.67
C GLU A 342 -16.12 19.20 18.39
N VAL A 343 -16.82 18.07 18.49
CA VAL A 343 -17.20 17.23 17.34
C VAL A 343 -18.71 17.00 17.42
N ASP A 344 -19.40 17.43 16.37
CA ASP A 344 -20.87 17.29 16.26
C ASP A 344 -21.20 16.28 15.14
N TYR A 345 -22.12 15.36 15.43
CA TYR A 345 -22.76 14.50 14.46
C TYR A 345 -24.21 14.93 14.28
N ARG A 346 -24.62 15.29 13.06
CA ARG A 346 -25.95 15.82 12.69
C ARG A 346 -26.42 16.96 13.62
N GLY A 347 -25.48 17.82 14.04
CA GLY A 347 -25.74 18.97 14.90
C GLY A 347 -25.81 18.65 16.40
N GLU A 348 -25.62 17.40 16.79
CA GLU A 348 -25.50 16.99 18.19
C GLU A 348 -24.06 16.66 18.57
N SER A 349 -23.58 17.21 19.68
CA SER A 349 -22.26 16.89 20.18
C SER A 349 -22.13 15.40 20.55
N ILE A 350 -21.01 14.79 20.11
CA ILE A 350 -20.68 13.42 20.50
C ILE A 350 -19.92 13.36 21.83
N LEU A 351 -19.53 14.50 22.38
CA LEU A 351 -18.85 14.57 23.66
C LEU A 351 -19.76 14.07 24.79
N GLY A 352 -19.24 13.17 25.62
CA GLY A 352 -20.01 12.55 26.70
C GLY A 352 -20.77 11.29 26.29
N LYS A 353 -20.94 11.00 24.99
CA LYS A 353 -21.44 9.69 24.52
C LYS A 353 -20.35 8.62 24.63
N SER A 354 -20.74 7.37 24.94
CA SER A 354 -19.80 6.25 24.91
C SER A 354 -19.48 5.85 23.47
N VAL A 355 -18.32 5.22 23.25
CA VAL A 355 -17.93 4.69 21.92
C VAL A 355 -19.01 3.76 21.37
N ALA A 356 -19.59 2.90 22.20
CA ALA A 356 -20.69 2.00 21.81
C ALA A 356 -21.96 2.73 21.35
N GLN A 357 -22.24 3.93 21.86
CA GLN A 357 -23.37 4.75 21.40
C GLN A 357 -23.05 5.42 20.06
N ILE A 358 -21.80 5.87 19.89
CA ILE A 358 -21.34 6.53 18.67
C ILE A 358 -21.22 5.52 17.53
N SER A 359 -20.71 4.31 17.78
CA SER A 359 -20.49 3.27 16.78
C SER A 359 -21.77 2.76 16.10
N LYS A 360 -22.95 3.06 16.65
CA LYS A 360 -24.21 2.80 15.96
C LYS A 360 -24.38 3.63 14.68
N ASN A 361 -23.73 4.80 14.63
CA ASN A 361 -23.84 5.75 13.52
C ASN A 361 -22.51 5.98 12.82
N ILE A 362 -21.37 5.88 13.52
CA ILE A 362 -20.02 6.16 13.02
C ILE A 362 -19.12 5.00 13.39
N ILE A 363 -18.74 4.18 12.40
CA ILE A 363 -17.85 3.02 12.60
C ILE A 363 -16.46 3.33 12.01
N LEU A 364 -15.42 2.91 12.72
CA LEU A 364 -14.03 2.99 12.25
C LEU A 364 -13.48 1.58 11.99
N VAL A 365 -12.99 1.37 10.78
CA VAL A 365 -12.12 0.25 10.41
C VAL A 365 -10.67 0.68 10.62
N PHE A 366 -9.94 -0.07 11.44
CA PHE A 366 -8.55 0.26 11.81
C PHE A 366 -7.56 -0.16 10.73
N GLN A 367 -6.42 0.53 10.69
CA GLN A 367 -5.28 0.21 9.83
C GLN A 367 -4.74 -1.22 10.02
N HIS A 368 -4.83 -1.77 11.25
CA HIS A 368 -4.43 -3.14 11.56
C HIS A 368 -5.68 -3.98 11.83
N PRO A 369 -6.15 -4.79 10.87
CA PRO A 369 -7.40 -5.54 10.99
C PRO A 369 -7.36 -6.53 12.15
N GLU A 370 -6.17 -7.02 12.54
CA GLU A 370 -5.97 -7.96 13.64
C GLU A 370 -6.47 -7.41 15.00
N HIS A 371 -6.55 -6.08 15.15
CA HIS A 371 -7.11 -5.44 16.34
C HIS A 371 -8.64 -5.44 16.36
N MET A 372 -9.28 -5.85 15.27
CA MET A 372 -10.74 -5.89 15.13
C MET A 372 -11.29 -7.32 15.04
N LEU A 373 -10.46 -8.28 14.65
CA LEU A 373 -10.85 -9.66 14.42
C LEU A 373 -10.70 -10.48 15.73
N PHE A 374 -11.82 -11.02 16.24
CA PHE A 374 -11.84 -11.74 17.52
C PHE A 374 -12.83 -12.90 17.57
N GLU A 375 -13.70 -13.06 16.58
CA GLU A 375 -14.64 -14.16 16.50
C GLU A 375 -13.94 -15.47 16.09
N GLU A 376 -14.62 -16.60 16.29
CA GLU A 376 -14.08 -17.93 16.04
C GLU A 376 -14.06 -18.30 14.55
N THR A 377 -14.96 -17.70 13.75
CA THR A 377 -15.07 -17.99 12.31
C THR A 377 -15.28 -16.71 11.51
N VAL A 378 -14.90 -16.74 10.21
CA VAL A 378 -15.11 -15.67 9.24
C VAL A 378 -16.59 -15.28 9.17
N GLU A 379 -17.51 -16.24 9.17
CA GLU A 379 -18.95 -15.97 9.15
C GLU A 379 -19.43 -15.21 10.40
N LYS A 380 -18.97 -15.62 11.58
CA LYS A 380 -19.32 -14.92 12.83
C LYS A 380 -18.76 -13.51 12.85
N GLU A 381 -17.54 -13.32 12.38
CA GLU A 381 -16.91 -12.00 12.28
C GLU A 381 -17.67 -11.10 11.28
N LEU A 382 -17.97 -11.60 10.10
CA LEU A 382 -18.77 -10.88 9.09
C LEU A 382 -20.09 -10.36 9.66
N THR A 383 -20.78 -11.17 10.45
CA THR A 383 -22.11 -10.84 11.00
C THR A 383 -22.08 -10.10 12.33
N PHE A 384 -20.90 -9.90 12.92
CA PHE A 384 -20.76 -9.33 14.26
C PHE A 384 -21.43 -7.96 14.41
N CYS A 385 -21.11 -7.01 13.53
CA CYS A 385 -21.67 -5.65 13.60
C CYS A 385 -23.20 -5.65 13.47
N ALA A 386 -23.76 -6.45 12.54
CA ALA A 386 -25.20 -6.59 12.35
C ALA A 386 -25.87 -7.16 13.59
N ARG A 387 -25.33 -8.25 14.17
CA ARG A 387 -25.85 -8.85 15.42
C ARG A 387 -25.86 -7.85 16.59
N MET A 388 -24.77 -7.10 16.76
CA MET A 388 -24.68 -6.13 17.86
C MET A 388 -25.61 -4.93 17.71
N GLN A 389 -25.99 -4.60 16.47
CA GLN A 389 -26.91 -3.49 16.17
C GLN A 389 -28.37 -3.94 15.97
N GLY A 390 -28.64 -5.25 15.98
CA GLY A 390 -29.96 -5.83 15.77
C GLY A 390 -30.44 -5.66 14.33
N VAL A 391 -29.53 -5.68 13.37
CA VAL A 391 -29.83 -5.66 11.93
C VAL A 391 -30.08 -7.10 11.48
N ASP A 392 -31.21 -7.33 10.82
CA ASP A 392 -31.57 -8.64 10.29
C ASP A 392 -30.74 -8.97 9.03
N PHE A 393 -30.29 -10.21 8.92
CA PHE A 393 -29.59 -10.74 7.77
C PHE A 393 -29.99 -12.20 7.54
N THR A 394 -29.85 -12.68 6.31
CA THR A 394 -30.16 -14.07 5.94
C THR A 394 -28.89 -14.86 5.61
N GLU A 395 -28.96 -16.18 5.69
CA GLU A 395 -27.87 -17.08 5.22
C GLU A 395 -27.51 -16.82 3.74
N GLU A 396 -28.52 -16.44 2.93
CA GLU A 396 -28.30 -16.09 1.52
C GLU A 396 -27.45 -14.81 1.38
N ASN A 397 -27.72 -13.78 2.20
CA ASN A 397 -26.91 -12.55 2.19
C ASN A 397 -25.45 -12.85 2.59
N ILE A 398 -25.22 -13.69 3.60
CA ILE A 398 -23.89 -14.09 4.03
C ILE A 398 -23.15 -14.82 2.90
N THR A 399 -23.82 -15.82 2.31
CA THR A 399 -23.24 -16.62 1.22
C THR A 399 -22.92 -15.77 0.00
N GLU A 400 -23.81 -14.84 -0.38
CA GLU A 400 -23.60 -13.92 -1.49
C GLU A 400 -22.37 -13.03 -1.25
N ILE A 401 -22.26 -12.44 -0.05
CA ILE A 401 -21.12 -11.57 0.31
C ILE A 401 -19.81 -12.38 0.29
N LEU A 402 -19.77 -13.53 0.95
CA LEU A 402 -18.56 -14.37 1.00
C LEU A 402 -18.13 -14.82 -0.41
N THR A 403 -19.08 -15.22 -1.26
CA THR A 403 -18.80 -15.65 -2.65
C THR A 403 -18.30 -14.46 -3.49
N ARG A 404 -18.95 -13.30 -3.37
CA ARG A 404 -18.59 -12.10 -4.13
C ARG A 404 -17.17 -11.61 -3.84
N TYR A 405 -16.70 -11.76 -2.60
CA TYR A 405 -15.39 -11.31 -2.15
C TYR A 405 -14.38 -12.44 -1.93
N HIS A 406 -14.64 -13.60 -2.53
CA HIS A 406 -13.74 -14.78 -2.55
C HIS A 406 -13.35 -15.31 -1.17
N LEU A 407 -14.28 -15.26 -0.22
CA LEU A 407 -14.13 -15.76 1.15
C LEU A 407 -15.01 -17.00 1.44
N GLU A 408 -15.70 -17.55 0.44
CA GLU A 408 -16.63 -18.69 0.61
C GLU A 408 -15.95 -19.95 1.16
N ASN A 409 -14.70 -20.18 0.76
CA ASN A 409 -13.92 -21.34 1.22
C ASN A 409 -13.32 -21.12 2.62
N GLU A 410 -13.34 -19.90 3.11
CA GLU A 410 -12.79 -19.49 4.40
C GLU A 410 -13.86 -19.36 5.49
N LYS A 411 -15.13 -19.59 5.17
CA LYS A 411 -16.30 -19.33 6.02
C LYS A 411 -16.14 -19.83 7.46
N GLU A 412 -15.66 -21.06 7.63
CA GLU A 412 -15.47 -21.72 8.92
C GLU A 412 -14.07 -21.51 9.52
N ASN A 413 -13.17 -20.86 8.80
CA ASN A 413 -11.81 -20.65 9.24
C ASN A 413 -11.70 -19.55 10.30
N PHE A 414 -10.66 -19.64 11.12
CA PHE A 414 -10.36 -18.59 12.10
C PHE A 414 -9.87 -17.32 11.38
N PRO A 415 -10.47 -16.14 11.63
CA PRO A 415 -10.18 -14.92 10.87
C PRO A 415 -8.71 -14.52 10.83
N LEU A 416 -7.95 -14.77 11.91
CA LEU A 416 -6.53 -14.42 11.95
C LEU A 416 -5.64 -15.33 11.08
N ASN A 417 -6.17 -16.42 10.52
CA ASN A 417 -5.45 -17.27 9.55
C ASN A 417 -5.54 -16.76 8.11
N LEU A 418 -6.41 -15.79 7.84
CA LEU A 418 -6.52 -15.15 6.54
C LEU A 418 -5.26 -14.37 6.17
N SER A 419 -5.04 -14.12 4.86
CA SER A 419 -4.03 -13.17 4.41
C SER A 419 -4.34 -11.75 4.91
N MET A 420 -3.37 -10.85 4.92
CA MET A 420 -3.56 -9.47 5.40
C MET A 420 -4.67 -8.77 4.61
N GLY A 421 -4.66 -8.86 3.28
CA GLY A 421 -5.70 -8.28 2.43
C GLY A 421 -7.10 -8.86 2.70
N GLN A 422 -7.20 -10.19 2.89
CA GLN A 422 -8.48 -10.83 3.25
C GLN A 422 -8.96 -10.41 4.64
N LYS A 423 -8.06 -10.24 5.62
CA LYS A 423 -8.40 -9.71 6.95
C LYS A 423 -8.98 -8.30 6.85
N HIS A 424 -8.33 -7.42 6.06
CA HIS A 424 -8.85 -6.08 5.79
C HIS A 424 -10.22 -6.12 5.12
N MET A 425 -10.36 -6.95 4.08
CA MET A 425 -11.64 -7.11 3.40
C MET A 425 -12.73 -7.58 4.37
N LEU A 426 -12.46 -8.57 5.20
CA LEU A 426 -13.41 -9.09 6.18
C LEU A 426 -13.86 -8.01 7.19
N THR A 427 -12.92 -7.19 7.70
CA THR A 427 -13.28 -6.08 8.62
C THR A 427 -14.17 -5.04 7.96
N ILE A 428 -13.92 -4.71 6.69
CA ILE A 428 -14.76 -3.76 5.94
C ILE A 428 -16.13 -4.39 5.66
N LEU A 429 -16.19 -5.66 5.26
CA LEU A 429 -17.44 -6.39 5.01
C LEU A 429 -18.31 -6.51 6.27
N SER A 430 -17.72 -6.67 7.45
CA SER A 430 -18.50 -6.71 8.71
C SER A 430 -19.21 -5.39 8.97
N VAL A 431 -18.65 -4.27 8.52
CA VAL A 431 -19.27 -2.94 8.61
C VAL A 431 -20.34 -2.73 7.53
N LEU A 432 -20.22 -3.39 6.38
CA LEU A 432 -21.21 -3.31 5.29
C LEU A 432 -22.62 -3.73 5.75
N LEU A 433 -22.70 -4.75 6.61
CA LEU A 433 -23.96 -5.23 7.19
C LEU A 433 -24.48 -4.35 8.34
N SER A 434 -23.76 -3.30 8.73
CA SER A 434 -24.15 -2.41 9.83
C SER A 434 -25.15 -1.34 9.40
N SER A 435 -25.87 -0.78 10.39
CA SER A 435 -26.77 0.36 10.19
C SER A 435 -26.06 1.71 10.15
N ALA A 436 -24.74 1.77 10.34
CA ALA A 436 -23.99 3.02 10.46
C ALA A 436 -24.13 3.90 9.21
N ASP A 437 -24.29 5.21 9.41
CA ASP A 437 -24.38 6.20 8.34
C ASP A 437 -23.02 6.68 7.85
N VAL A 438 -22.02 6.67 8.75
CA VAL A 438 -20.66 7.14 8.49
C VAL A 438 -19.67 5.99 8.72
N ILE A 439 -18.87 5.72 7.71
CA ILE A 439 -17.84 4.67 7.72
C ILE A 439 -16.47 5.35 7.59
N LEU A 440 -15.61 5.10 8.58
CA LEU A 440 -14.24 5.61 8.62
C LEU A 440 -13.31 4.45 8.26
N LEU A 441 -12.47 4.65 7.25
CA LEU A 441 -11.50 3.67 6.75
C LEU A 441 -10.08 4.21 6.94
N ASP A 442 -9.29 3.61 7.83
CA ASP A 442 -7.90 4.00 8.07
C ASP A 442 -6.96 3.06 7.31
N GLU A 443 -6.37 3.54 6.20
CA GLU A 443 -5.47 2.81 5.29
C GLU A 443 -6.06 1.47 4.79
N PRO A 444 -7.26 1.46 4.18
CA PRO A 444 -7.96 0.22 3.85
C PRO A 444 -7.28 -0.63 2.78
N THR A 445 -6.36 -0.06 1.99
CA THR A 445 -5.67 -0.75 0.89
C THR A 445 -4.42 -1.52 1.33
N LEU A 446 -4.04 -1.43 2.62
CA LEU A 446 -2.81 -2.04 3.14
C LEU A 446 -2.85 -3.57 3.01
N GLY A 447 -1.82 -4.15 2.36
CA GLY A 447 -1.70 -5.60 2.15
C GLY A 447 -2.69 -6.19 1.15
N MET A 448 -3.41 -5.35 0.39
CA MET A 448 -4.29 -5.77 -0.69
C MET A 448 -3.53 -5.87 -2.02
N ASP A 449 -3.84 -6.89 -2.80
CA ASP A 449 -3.47 -6.96 -4.21
C ASP A 449 -4.46 -6.19 -5.10
N GLY A 450 -4.18 -6.13 -6.40
CA GLY A 450 -4.99 -5.37 -7.34
C GLY A 450 -6.45 -5.83 -7.43
N PHE A 451 -6.72 -7.12 -7.19
CA PHE A 451 -8.09 -7.65 -7.17
C PHE A 451 -8.87 -7.10 -5.98
N LEU A 452 -8.29 -7.21 -4.79
CA LEU A 452 -8.93 -6.73 -3.56
C LEU A 452 -9.11 -5.20 -3.56
N ILE A 453 -8.17 -4.44 -4.15
CA ILE A 453 -8.33 -2.99 -4.33
C ILE A 453 -9.49 -2.69 -5.27
N GLY A 454 -9.62 -3.41 -6.39
CA GLY A 454 -10.74 -3.25 -7.31
C GLY A 454 -12.09 -3.58 -6.68
N ASP A 455 -12.15 -4.60 -5.83
CA ASP A 455 -13.37 -4.95 -5.10
C ASP A 455 -13.69 -3.95 -3.98
N LEU A 456 -12.68 -3.44 -3.29
CA LEU A 456 -12.83 -2.34 -2.32
C LEU A 456 -13.40 -1.07 -3.01
N GLU A 457 -12.89 -0.72 -4.20
CA GLU A 457 -13.37 0.43 -4.96
C GLU A 457 -14.86 0.31 -5.30
N LYS A 458 -15.27 -0.85 -5.83
CA LYS A 458 -16.70 -1.14 -6.12
C LYS A 458 -17.55 -1.04 -4.86
N MET A 459 -17.08 -1.61 -3.75
CA MET A 459 -17.80 -1.58 -2.46
C MET A 459 -17.97 -0.17 -1.94
N VAL A 460 -16.93 0.66 -1.96
CA VAL A 460 -16.98 2.06 -1.52
C VAL A 460 -17.99 2.84 -2.36
N LEU A 461 -18.02 2.63 -3.69
CA LEU A 461 -19.00 3.27 -4.58
C LEU A 461 -20.45 2.78 -4.32
N GLU A 462 -20.65 1.52 -4.00
CA GLU A 462 -21.97 0.99 -3.62
C GLU A 462 -22.46 1.55 -2.29
N LEU A 463 -21.60 1.64 -1.29
CA LEU A 463 -21.92 2.30 -0.01
C LEU A 463 -22.33 3.75 -0.22
N LYS A 464 -21.60 4.50 -1.06
CA LYS A 464 -21.97 5.86 -1.44
C LYS A 464 -23.33 5.91 -2.12
N LYS A 465 -23.62 5.02 -3.09
CA LYS A 465 -24.94 4.92 -3.76
C LYS A 465 -26.06 4.59 -2.78
N ALA A 466 -25.76 3.85 -1.71
CA ALA A 466 -26.70 3.58 -0.61
C ALA A 466 -26.87 4.78 0.36
N GLY A 467 -26.25 5.93 0.07
CA GLY A 467 -26.37 7.16 0.87
C GLY A 467 -25.43 7.21 2.08
N LYS A 468 -24.49 6.27 2.24
CA LYS A 468 -23.51 6.30 3.32
C LYS A 468 -22.46 7.38 3.06
N THR A 469 -21.95 7.97 4.13
CA THR A 469 -20.77 8.86 4.09
C THR A 469 -19.53 8.04 4.39
N ILE A 470 -18.53 8.12 3.53
CA ILE A 470 -17.26 7.39 3.70
C ILE A 470 -16.15 8.41 3.94
N ILE A 471 -15.38 8.21 5.00
CA ILE A 471 -14.17 9.00 5.28
C ILE A 471 -13.00 8.04 5.21
N MET A 472 -12.04 8.29 4.30
CA MET A 472 -10.90 7.41 4.12
C MET A 472 -9.58 8.14 4.32
N ILE A 473 -8.64 7.48 5.00
CA ILE A 473 -7.22 7.82 4.99
C ILE A 473 -6.56 6.82 4.05
N SER A 474 -5.80 7.28 3.07
CA SER A 474 -4.97 6.40 2.23
C SER A 474 -3.77 7.15 1.68
N HIS A 475 -2.67 6.42 1.48
CA HIS A 475 -1.47 6.89 0.80
C HIS A 475 -1.46 6.53 -0.70
N GLU A 476 -2.45 5.78 -1.16
CA GLU A 476 -2.62 5.43 -2.58
C GLU A 476 -3.38 6.56 -3.30
N ILE A 477 -2.62 7.59 -3.72
CA ILE A 477 -3.19 8.83 -4.27
C ILE A 477 -4.06 8.61 -5.51
N PRO A 478 -3.68 7.75 -6.50
CA PRO A 478 -4.55 7.46 -7.63
C PRO A 478 -5.91 6.87 -7.21
N PHE A 479 -5.92 5.92 -6.25
CA PHE A 479 -7.14 5.34 -5.69
C PHE A 479 -8.04 6.41 -5.04
N VAL A 480 -7.44 7.28 -4.22
CA VAL A 480 -8.17 8.37 -3.56
C VAL A 480 -8.81 9.31 -4.57
N PHE A 481 -8.05 9.75 -5.60
CA PHE A 481 -8.53 10.71 -6.58
C PHE A 481 -9.63 10.15 -7.50
N ARG A 482 -9.66 8.84 -7.74
CA ARG A 482 -10.78 8.20 -8.45
C ARG A 482 -12.07 8.27 -7.64
N LEU A 483 -12.01 8.07 -6.32
CA LEU A 483 -13.18 7.88 -5.47
C LEU A 483 -13.67 9.15 -4.78
N ALA A 484 -12.76 9.99 -4.29
CA ALA A 484 -13.09 11.11 -3.41
C ALA A 484 -13.89 12.21 -4.12
N ASP A 485 -14.93 12.68 -3.45
CA ASP A 485 -15.68 13.88 -3.81
C ASP A 485 -15.12 15.12 -3.12
N TYR A 486 -14.57 14.92 -1.93
CA TYR A 486 -14.16 15.98 -1.03
C TYR A 486 -12.86 15.59 -0.31
N THR A 487 -12.04 16.56 0.01
CA THR A 487 -10.72 16.32 0.59
C THR A 487 -10.45 17.25 1.76
N VAL A 488 -9.92 16.68 2.84
CA VAL A 488 -9.37 17.43 3.99
C VAL A 488 -7.89 17.09 4.10
N ILE A 489 -7.03 18.11 4.11
CA ILE A 489 -5.58 17.92 4.20
C ILE A 489 -5.06 18.42 5.54
N LEU A 490 -4.33 17.53 6.22
CA LEU A 490 -3.66 17.83 7.48
C LEU A 490 -2.14 17.88 7.29
N ASN A 491 -1.50 18.87 7.90
CA ASN A 491 -0.05 18.99 7.98
C ASN A 491 0.37 19.45 9.38
N HIS A 492 1.27 18.70 10.04
CA HIS A 492 1.77 19.00 11.39
C HIS A 492 0.66 19.32 12.43
N GLY A 493 -0.46 18.61 12.35
CA GLY A 493 -1.60 18.77 13.26
C GLY A 493 -2.54 19.93 12.91
N GLU A 494 -2.35 20.62 11.80
CA GLU A 494 -3.17 21.71 11.31
C GLU A 494 -3.89 21.34 10.02
N LYS A 495 -5.11 21.87 9.80
CA LYS A 495 -5.79 21.76 8.51
C LYS A 495 -5.23 22.81 7.55
N VAL A 496 -4.70 22.36 6.41
CA VAL A 496 -4.15 23.24 5.36
C VAL A 496 -5.05 23.39 4.15
N PHE A 497 -5.99 22.46 3.97
CA PHE A 497 -6.98 22.54 2.89
C PHE A 497 -8.26 21.79 3.29
N GLU A 498 -9.37 22.23 2.72
CA GLU A 498 -10.67 21.58 2.74
C GLU A 498 -11.46 22.04 1.51
N GLY A 499 -11.94 21.09 0.69
CA GLY A 499 -12.66 21.39 -0.55
C GLY A 499 -12.80 20.18 -1.45
N THR A 500 -13.34 20.38 -2.66
CA THR A 500 -13.44 19.33 -3.67
C THR A 500 -12.08 18.99 -4.27
N LYS A 501 -11.99 17.86 -4.98
CA LYS A 501 -10.73 17.50 -5.68
C LYS A 501 -10.42 18.45 -6.84
N GLU A 502 -11.45 19.02 -7.46
CA GLU A 502 -11.33 20.04 -8.50
C GLU A 502 -10.70 21.33 -7.95
N GLU A 503 -11.17 21.80 -6.79
CA GLU A 503 -10.56 22.95 -6.08
C GLU A 503 -9.13 22.66 -5.64
N LEU A 504 -8.87 21.42 -5.20
CA LEU A 504 -7.54 21.01 -4.74
C LEU A 504 -6.51 21.02 -5.88
N VAL A 505 -6.89 20.61 -7.09
CA VAL A 505 -5.98 20.58 -8.24
C VAL A 505 -5.48 21.97 -8.63
N GLU A 506 -6.21 23.04 -8.32
CA GLU A 506 -5.77 24.43 -8.53
C GLU A 506 -4.79 24.92 -7.45
N ARG A 507 -4.55 24.12 -6.41
CA ARG A 507 -3.74 24.47 -5.24
C ARG A 507 -2.46 23.64 -5.17
N GLU A 508 -1.59 23.77 -6.19
CA GLU A 508 -0.29 23.06 -6.23
C GLU A 508 0.59 23.36 -5.02
N ASP A 509 0.49 24.60 -4.49
CA ASP A 509 1.21 25.01 -3.28
C ASP A 509 0.93 24.11 -2.06
N ILE A 510 -0.23 23.45 -2.02
CA ILE A 510 -0.61 22.55 -0.93
C ILE A 510 0.08 21.20 -1.10
N PHE A 511 0.12 20.67 -2.34
CA PHE A 511 0.81 19.41 -2.63
C PHE A 511 2.31 19.49 -2.33
N ASP A 512 2.95 20.61 -2.68
CA ASP A 512 4.35 20.87 -2.35
C ASP A 512 4.58 20.88 -0.83
N LYS A 513 3.68 21.52 -0.07
CA LYS A 513 3.78 21.58 1.40
C LYS A 513 3.66 20.24 2.08
N ILE A 514 2.87 19.32 1.52
CA ILE A 514 2.67 17.97 2.07
C ILE A 514 3.55 16.91 1.39
N ASN A 515 4.37 17.33 0.41
CA ASN A 515 5.27 16.46 -0.36
C ASN A 515 4.55 15.21 -0.90
N ILE A 516 3.41 15.43 -1.54
CA ILE A 516 2.61 14.43 -2.26
C ILE A 516 2.50 14.90 -3.71
N GLU A 517 2.57 13.98 -4.66
CA GLU A 517 2.40 14.29 -6.08
C GLU A 517 0.95 14.03 -6.52
N PHE A 518 0.47 14.82 -7.47
CA PHE A 518 -0.79 14.51 -8.15
C PHE A 518 -0.68 13.19 -8.92
N PRO A 519 -1.81 12.46 -9.07
CA PRO A 519 -1.85 11.29 -9.96
C PRO A 519 -1.32 11.62 -11.35
N PRO A 520 -0.62 10.67 -12.01
CA PRO A 520 -0.11 10.85 -13.37
C PRO A 520 -1.16 11.36 -14.36
N VAL A 521 -2.39 10.86 -14.30
CA VAL A 521 -3.49 11.31 -15.18
C VAL A 521 -3.81 12.80 -14.99
N VAL A 522 -3.78 13.30 -13.75
CA VAL A 522 -4.02 14.72 -13.43
C VAL A 522 -2.86 15.57 -13.94
N ARG A 523 -1.63 15.13 -13.70
CA ARG A 523 -0.42 15.83 -14.16
C ARG A 523 -0.38 15.92 -15.69
N LEU A 524 -0.62 14.81 -16.38
CA LEU A 524 -0.67 14.78 -17.85
C LEU A 524 -1.80 15.66 -18.38
N SER A 525 -2.98 15.68 -17.75
CA SER A 525 -4.08 16.56 -18.15
C SER A 525 -3.68 18.04 -18.12
N LYS A 526 -2.94 18.46 -17.08
CA LYS A 526 -2.42 19.82 -16.95
C LYS A 526 -1.35 20.12 -18.00
N GLU A 527 -0.35 19.27 -18.10
CA GLU A 527 0.83 19.47 -18.95
C GLU A 527 0.49 19.43 -20.45
N LEU A 528 -0.48 18.62 -20.84
CA LEU A 528 -0.99 18.57 -22.21
C LEU A 528 -2.00 19.67 -22.52
N GLY A 529 -2.38 20.49 -21.54
CA GLY A 529 -3.30 21.60 -21.73
C GLY A 529 -4.72 21.17 -22.09
N LEU A 530 -5.21 20.06 -21.53
CA LEU A 530 -6.59 19.62 -21.75
C LEU A 530 -7.59 20.68 -21.26
N ASP A 531 -8.72 20.80 -21.95
CA ASP A 531 -9.80 21.74 -21.61
C ASP A 531 -10.41 21.48 -20.21
N GLU A 532 -10.30 20.26 -19.72
CA GLU A 532 -10.73 19.83 -18.38
C GLU A 532 -9.70 18.88 -17.77
N ILE A 533 -9.44 19.03 -16.48
CA ILE A 533 -8.62 18.06 -15.75
C ILE A 533 -9.48 16.84 -15.46
N VAL A 534 -8.97 15.68 -15.83
CA VAL A 534 -9.63 14.41 -15.58
C VAL A 534 -8.91 13.63 -14.47
N PHE A 535 -9.66 12.82 -13.76
CA PHE A 535 -9.20 12.07 -12.58
C PHE A 535 -9.17 10.56 -12.83
N ASP A 536 -9.70 10.15 -13.95
CA ASP A 536 -9.83 8.76 -14.38
C ASP A 536 -9.09 8.53 -15.71
N VAL A 537 -8.53 7.32 -15.88
CA VAL A 537 -7.74 6.96 -17.07
C VAL A 537 -8.63 6.90 -18.32
N ASP A 538 -9.84 6.34 -18.22
CA ASP A 538 -10.73 6.18 -19.38
C ASP A 538 -11.18 7.54 -19.92
N ASP A 539 -11.52 8.49 -19.03
CA ASP A 539 -11.85 9.86 -19.36
C ASP A 539 -10.65 10.57 -20.02
N PHE A 540 -9.44 10.35 -19.50
CA PHE A 540 -8.20 10.89 -20.08
C PHE A 540 -7.99 10.40 -21.51
N ILE A 541 -8.13 9.08 -21.73
CA ILE A 541 -7.98 8.47 -23.06
C ILE A 541 -9.05 8.97 -24.04
N ALA A 542 -10.28 9.14 -23.60
CA ALA A 542 -11.33 9.74 -24.42
C ALA A 542 -10.91 11.13 -24.92
N LYS A 543 -10.44 12.00 -24.00
CA LYS A 543 -9.97 13.36 -24.34
C LYS A 543 -8.77 13.39 -25.29
N VAL A 544 -7.78 12.50 -25.09
CA VAL A 544 -6.57 12.44 -25.91
C VAL A 544 -6.82 11.82 -27.30
N THR A 545 -7.80 10.92 -27.43
CA THR A 545 -8.12 10.26 -28.72
C THR A 545 -9.19 10.96 -29.55
N GLU A 546 -10.03 11.82 -28.96
CA GLU A 546 -11.02 12.65 -29.66
C GLU A 546 -10.42 13.94 -30.26
N SER A 547 -9.18 14.23 -29.95
CA SER A 547 -8.44 15.40 -30.43
C SER A 547 -7.70 15.10 -31.71
#